data_0b77f673d71433f3f831315eb11a898e
#
_entry.id   0b77f673d71433f3f831315eb11a898e
#
_cell.length_a   1.000
_cell.length_b   1.000
_cell.length_c   1.000
_cell.angle_alpha   90.00
_cell.angle_beta   90.00
_cell.angle_gamma   90.00
#
_symmetry.space_group_name_H-M   'P 1'
#
loop_
_entity.id
_entity.type
_entity.pdbx_description
1 polymer ?
#
loop_
_entity_poly.entity_id
_entity_poly.type
_entity_poly.pdbx_seq_one_letter_code
_entity_poly.pdbx_strand_id
1 'polypeptide(L)'
;LKAKKVVLYYDNSSDYAKGIAEAFKKSYKGEIVATETFQSKDTDFQAALTKIKDKDFDAIVLPGYYTETGKIVNQARGMGIKQPIIGGDGFSDAKFVEQATPAAATDIYYVAGFSTEGEMTDKAKKFVEAYKAKYNEEPSMFAALAYDSVYMVAEASKGAKNSVELKDNLAKLKDLEGVTGTMSIDKDHNPVKSALMIGLKDGKVESVESVK
;
A
#
# COMPACT_ATOMS: atom_id res chain seq x y z
N LEU A 1 -0.30 16.48 -1.66
CA LEU A 1 -0.29 16.89 -3.07
C LEU A 1 -1.63 17.55 -3.42
N LYS A 2 -1.62 18.69 -4.10
CA LYS A 2 -2.84 19.36 -4.61
C LYS A 2 -3.01 19.10 -6.12
N ALA A 3 -2.80 17.84 -6.54
CA ALA A 3 -2.90 17.43 -7.93
C ALA A 3 -4.31 17.65 -8.47
N LYS A 4 -4.43 18.32 -9.61
CA LYS A 4 -5.70 18.59 -10.30
C LYS A 4 -5.88 17.72 -11.53
N LYS A 5 -4.79 17.31 -12.16
CA LYS A 5 -4.73 16.45 -13.33
C LYS A 5 -3.87 15.24 -13.01
N VAL A 6 -4.38 14.04 -13.23
CA VAL A 6 -3.62 12.84 -12.95
C VAL A 6 -3.70 11.84 -14.10
N VAL A 7 -2.68 11.01 -14.19
CA VAL A 7 -2.72 9.75 -14.94
C VAL A 7 -3.10 8.64 -13.97
N LEU A 8 -4.04 7.79 -14.34
CA LEU A 8 -4.36 6.55 -13.62
C LEU A 8 -3.72 5.39 -14.40
N TYR A 9 -2.76 4.70 -13.77
CA TYR A 9 -2.05 3.58 -14.39
C TYR A 9 -2.06 2.39 -13.41
N TYR A 10 -2.80 1.33 -13.70
CA TYR A 10 -3.06 0.27 -12.70
C TYR A 10 -2.98 -1.14 -13.26
N ASP A 11 -2.75 -2.13 -12.38
CA ASP A 11 -2.80 -3.55 -12.71
C ASP A 11 -4.25 -3.99 -12.92
N ASN A 12 -4.63 -4.29 -14.18
CA ASN A 12 -5.97 -4.74 -14.52
C ASN A 12 -6.18 -6.25 -14.36
N SER A 13 -5.13 -7.00 -14.01
CA SER A 13 -5.23 -8.41 -13.66
C SER A 13 -5.49 -8.66 -12.18
N SER A 14 -5.36 -7.62 -11.33
CA SER A 14 -5.53 -7.68 -9.88
C SER A 14 -6.86 -7.05 -9.44
N ASP A 15 -7.69 -7.80 -8.71
CA ASP A 15 -8.93 -7.26 -8.14
C ASP A 15 -8.65 -6.18 -7.09
N TYR A 16 -7.54 -6.29 -6.34
CA TYR A 16 -7.05 -5.27 -5.44
C TYR A 16 -6.79 -3.94 -6.18
N ALA A 17 -6.00 -3.95 -7.24
CA ALA A 17 -5.65 -2.74 -7.96
C ALA A 17 -6.86 -2.15 -8.72
N LYS A 18 -7.73 -3.00 -9.29
CA LYS A 18 -9.00 -2.57 -9.88
C LYS A 18 -9.90 -1.89 -8.86
N GLY A 19 -10.04 -2.47 -7.67
CA GLY A 19 -10.83 -1.90 -6.58
C GLY A 19 -10.36 -0.50 -6.18
N ILE A 20 -9.04 -0.30 -6.03
CA ILE A 20 -8.46 1.03 -5.76
C ILE A 20 -8.72 1.99 -6.91
N ALA A 21 -8.49 1.55 -8.16
CA ALA A 21 -8.71 2.39 -9.34
C ALA A 21 -10.18 2.85 -9.47
N GLU A 22 -11.14 1.97 -9.20
CA GLU A 22 -12.56 2.30 -9.20
C GLU A 22 -12.95 3.25 -8.06
N ALA A 23 -12.47 3.00 -6.85
CA ALA A 23 -12.70 3.87 -5.71
C ALA A 23 -12.10 5.26 -5.96
N PHE A 24 -10.89 5.31 -6.53
CA PHE A 24 -10.25 6.56 -6.91
C PHE A 24 -11.09 7.32 -7.95
N LYS A 25 -11.53 6.67 -9.03
CA LYS A 25 -12.38 7.30 -10.07
C LYS A 25 -13.68 7.88 -9.48
N LYS A 26 -14.26 7.25 -8.47
CA LYS A 26 -15.50 7.72 -7.81
C LYS A 26 -15.25 8.92 -6.89
N SER A 27 -14.12 8.97 -6.20
CA SER A 27 -13.83 9.95 -5.16
C SER A 27 -13.04 11.16 -5.66
N TYR A 28 -12.20 11.00 -6.67
CA TYR A 28 -11.35 12.06 -7.18
C TYR A 28 -12.18 13.15 -7.89
N LYS A 29 -11.91 14.40 -7.56
CA LYS A 29 -12.64 15.56 -8.09
C LYS A 29 -11.89 16.33 -9.18
N GLY A 30 -10.63 15.93 -9.45
CA GLY A 30 -9.83 16.48 -10.54
C GLY A 30 -10.06 15.73 -11.86
N GLU A 31 -9.21 15.99 -12.81
CA GLU A 31 -9.25 15.40 -14.16
C GLU A 31 -8.33 14.16 -14.24
N ILE A 32 -8.83 13.06 -14.75
CA ILE A 32 -8.02 11.89 -15.14
C ILE A 32 -7.70 12.05 -16.63
N VAL A 33 -6.51 12.58 -16.93
CA VAL A 33 -6.12 12.93 -18.32
C VAL A 33 -5.75 11.71 -19.17
N ALA A 34 -5.43 10.60 -18.54
CA ALA A 34 -5.21 9.31 -19.19
C ALA A 34 -5.44 8.15 -18.23
N THR A 35 -5.85 7.02 -18.79
CA THR A 35 -5.93 5.74 -18.09
C THR A 35 -5.17 4.70 -18.90
N GLU A 36 -4.13 4.12 -18.28
CA GLU A 36 -3.36 3.01 -18.85
C GLU A 36 -3.43 1.82 -17.88
N THR A 37 -3.15 0.63 -18.39
CA THR A 37 -3.16 -0.59 -17.58
C THR A 37 -1.95 -1.45 -17.89
N PHE A 38 -1.59 -2.29 -16.92
CA PHE A 38 -0.61 -3.36 -17.06
C PHE A 38 -1.18 -4.66 -16.47
N GLN A 39 -0.44 -5.74 -16.61
CA GLN A 39 -0.78 -7.02 -16.00
C GLN A 39 0.35 -7.49 -15.08
N SER A 40 -0.01 -8.30 -14.09
CA SER A 40 0.97 -8.99 -13.27
C SER A 40 1.94 -9.78 -14.14
N LYS A 41 3.24 -9.72 -13.80
CA LYS A 41 4.40 -10.29 -14.51
C LYS A 41 4.84 -9.53 -15.75
N ASP A 42 4.19 -8.43 -16.13
CA ASP A 42 4.74 -7.53 -17.15
C ASP A 42 6.10 -6.98 -16.70
N THR A 43 6.99 -6.77 -17.66
CA THR A 43 8.36 -6.29 -17.39
C THR A 43 8.72 -5.05 -18.20
N ASP A 44 8.00 -4.79 -19.27
CA ASP A 44 8.19 -3.62 -20.14
C ASP A 44 6.92 -2.76 -20.15
N PHE A 45 7.09 -1.50 -19.77
CA PHE A 45 6.01 -0.53 -19.61
C PHE A 45 6.21 0.70 -20.52
N GLN A 46 7.24 0.68 -21.37
CA GLN A 46 7.63 1.83 -22.19
C GLN A 46 6.52 2.30 -23.13
N ALA A 47 5.72 1.36 -23.68
CA ALA A 47 4.63 1.71 -24.57
C ALA A 47 3.56 2.58 -23.89
N ALA A 48 3.14 2.21 -22.67
CA ALA A 48 2.18 2.99 -21.88
C ALA A 48 2.80 4.31 -21.41
N LEU A 49 4.05 4.28 -20.92
CA LEU A 49 4.77 5.48 -20.48
C LEU A 49 4.97 6.48 -21.61
N THR A 50 5.23 6.01 -22.83
CA THR A 50 5.35 6.89 -24.03
C THR A 50 4.07 7.64 -24.33
N LYS A 51 2.91 7.01 -24.16
CA LYS A 51 1.61 7.65 -24.38
C LYS A 51 1.29 8.78 -23.39
N ILE A 52 1.88 8.72 -22.20
CA ILE A 52 1.58 9.66 -21.13
C ILE A 52 2.66 10.72 -20.91
N LYS A 53 3.93 10.45 -21.23
CA LYS A 53 5.07 11.33 -20.86
C LYS A 53 4.94 12.79 -21.32
N ASP A 54 4.29 13.03 -22.46
CA ASP A 54 4.15 14.36 -23.04
C ASP A 54 2.79 15.01 -22.71
N LYS A 55 1.98 14.37 -21.85
CA LYS A 55 0.72 14.94 -21.37
C LYS A 55 0.95 15.90 -20.21
N ASP A 56 0.06 16.86 -20.06
CA ASP A 56 0.04 17.80 -18.93
C ASP A 56 -0.69 17.14 -17.75
N PHE A 57 0.06 16.69 -16.74
CA PHE A 57 -0.46 16.09 -15.50
C PHE A 57 0.45 16.36 -14.29
N ASP A 58 -0.14 16.35 -13.11
CA ASP A 58 0.51 16.68 -11.85
C ASP A 58 1.06 15.44 -11.12
N ALA A 59 0.45 14.27 -11.31
CA ALA A 59 0.84 13.02 -10.64
C ALA A 59 0.37 11.78 -11.40
N ILE A 60 1.01 10.65 -11.12
CA ILE A 60 0.54 9.32 -11.53
C ILE A 60 -0.04 8.61 -10.32
N VAL A 61 -1.27 8.11 -10.44
CA VAL A 61 -1.89 7.19 -9.47
C VAL A 61 -1.67 5.78 -9.99
N LEU A 62 -0.93 4.97 -9.23
CA LEU A 62 -0.36 3.70 -9.68
C LEU A 62 -0.75 2.53 -8.75
N PRO A 63 -2.03 2.07 -8.73
CA PRO A 63 -2.44 0.88 -8.00
C PRO A 63 -1.81 -0.39 -8.57
N GLY A 64 -1.14 -1.16 -7.71
CA GLY A 64 -0.46 -2.41 -8.05
C GLY A 64 0.49 -2.84 -6.95
N TYR A 65 1.14 -3.97 -7.14
CA TYR A 65 2.13 -4.50 -6.20
C TYR A 65 3.56 -4.09 -6.57
N TYR A 66 4.44 -4.11 -5.59
CA TYR A 66 5.82 -3.62 -5.64
C TYR A 66 6.65 -4.16 -6.80
N THR A 67 6.41 -5.39 -7.27
CA THR A 67 7.21 -6.01 -8.32
C THR A 67 7.10 -5.26 -9.65
N GLU A 68 5.89 -4.98 -10.10
CA GLU A 68 5.62 -4.28 -11.36
C GLU A 68 5.75 -2.77 -11.16
N THR A 69 5.14 -2.23 -10.08
CA THR A 69 5.14 -0.78 -9.85
C THR A 69 6.53 -0.21 -9.64
N GLY A 70 7.43 -0.95 -8.97
CA GLY A 70 8.84 -0.55 -8.86
C GLY A 70 9.52 -0.44 -10.23
N LYS A 71 9.30 -1.42 -11.12
CA LYS A 71 9.83 -1.38 -12.50
C LYS A 71 9.22 -0.23 -13.30
N ILE A 72 7.91 0.03 -13.15
CA ILE A 72 7.24 1.17 -13.78
C ILE A 72 7.89 2.48 -13.33
N VAL A 73 8.13 2.66 -12.03
CA VAL A 73 8.81 3.83 -11.48
C VAL A 73 10.19 3.99 -12.10
N ASN A 74 11.01 2.93 -12.15
CA ASN A 74 12.33 2.95 -12.78
C ASN A 74 12.26 3.41 -14.24
N GLN A 75 11.40 2.77 -15.04
CA GLN A 75 11.26 3.10 -16.46
C GLN A 75 10.70 4.52 -16.65
N ALA A 76 9.71 4.94 -15.86
CA ALA A 76 9.17 6.29 -15.91
C ALA A 76 10.24 7.36 -15.66
N ARG A 77 11.06 7.19 -14.62
CA ARG A 77 12.17 8.11 -14.31
C ARG A 77 13.23 8.09 -15.41
N GLY A 78 13.55 6.91 -15.96
CA GLY A 78 14.45 6.78 -17.12
C GLY A 78 13.95 7.47 -18.38
N MET A 79 12.65 7.59 -18.57
CA MET A 79 12.01 8.32 -19.67
C MET A 79 11.78 9.81 -19.39
N GLY A 80 12.24 10.33 -18.24
CA GLY A 80 12.16 11.73 -17.87
C GLY A 80 10.84 12.16 -17.22
N ILE A 81 9.95 11.23 -16.87
CA ILE A 81 8.73 11.51 -16.10
C ILE A 81 9.15 11.80 -14.66
N LYS A 82 8.99 13.06 -14.21
CA LYS A 82 9.41 13.54 -12.89
C LYS A 82 8.27 13.74 -11.90
N GLN A 83 7.03 13.72 -12.37
CA GLN A 83 5.85 13.93 -11.55
C GLN A 83 5.79 12.93 -10.40
N PRO A 84 5.23 13.31 -9.23
CA PRO A 84 4.99 12.42 -8.12
C PRO A 84 4.19 11.17 -8.52
N ILE A 85 4.50 10.04 -7.90
CA ILE A 85 3.78 8.79 -8.11
C ILE A 85 3.14 8.39 -6.78
N ILE A 86 1.84 8.07 -6.82
CA ILE A 86 1.03 7.75 -5.66
C ILE A 86 0.57 6.30 -5.79
N GLY A 87 0.99 5.47 -4.86
CA GLY A 87 0.63 4.05 -4.79
C GLY A 87 -0.34 3.71 -3.66
N GLY A 88 -0.80 2.48 -3.68
CA GLY A 88 -1.48 1.85 -2.55
C GLY A 88 -0.48 1.15 -1.61
N ASP A 89 -1.01 0.43 -0.66
CA ASP A 89 -0.25 -0.37 0.32
C ASP A 89 0.56 -1.52 -0.32
N GLY A 90 0.27 -1.87 -1.57
CA GLY A 90 1.08 -2.79 -2.37
C GLY A 90 2.54 -2.35 -2.59
N PHE A 91 2.89 -1.07 -2.28
CA PHE A 91 4.28 -0.58 -2.34
C PHE A 91 5.07 -0.88 -1.06
N SER A 92 4.42 -1.29 0.01
CA SER A 92 4.99 -1.40 1.36
C SER A 92 5.93 -2.59 1.56
N ASP A 93 6.88 -2.79 0.65
CA ASP A 93 7.92 -3.82 0.74
C ASP A 93 9.25 -3.23 0.27
N ALA A 94 10.37 -3.61 0.91
CA ALA A 94 11.71 -3.15 0.54
C ALA A 94 12.04 -3.47 -0.93
N LYS A 95 11.47 -4.54 -1.48
CA LYS A 95 11.62 -4.93 -2.88
C LYS A 95 11.08 -3.89 -3.86
N PHE A 96 10.17 -3.00 -3.43
CA PHE A 96 9.77 -1.87 -4.26
C PHE A 96 10.96 -0.99 -4.63
N VAL A 97 11.77 -0.62 -3.64
CA VAL A 97 12.98 0.20 -3.87
C VAL A 97 14.04 -0.56 -4.65
N GLU A 98 14.17 -1.88 -4.43
CA GLU A 98 15.06 -2.74 -5.22
C GLU A 98 14.70 -2.74 -6.70
N GLN A 99 13.39 -2.81 -7.04
CA GLN A 99 12.90 -2.78 -8.42
C GLN A 99 12.96 -1.37 -9.04
N ALA A 100 12.63 -0.35 -8.26
CA ALA A 100 12.65 1.04 -8.72
C ALA A 100 14.05 1.61 -8.85
N THR A 101 15.01 1.13 -8.08
CA THR A 101 16.30 1.70 -7.71
C THR A 101 16.14 2.90 -6.73
N PRO A 102 17.08 3.11 -5.81
CA PRO A 102 16.99 4.22 -4.85
C PRO A 102 16.80 5.59 -5.52
N ALA A 103 17.58 5.89 -6.56
CA ALA A 103 17.53 7.17 -7.25
C ALA A 103 16.18 7.43 -7.93
N ALA A 104 15.51 6.40 -8.45
CA ALA A 104 14.19 6.52 -9.07
C ALA A 104 13.06 6.58 -8.04
N ALA A 105 13.26 6.04 -6.84
CA ALA A 105 12.28 6.04 -5.75
C ALA A 105 12.31 7.38 -4.98
N THR A 106 12.07 8.48 -5.70
CA THR A 106 11.96 9.85 -5.19
C THR A 106 10.62 10.43 -5.63
N ASP A 107 9.99 11.25 -4.76
CA ASP A 107 8.64 11.76 -4.93
C ASP A 107 7.61 10.62 -5.11
N ILE A 108 7.78 9.57 -4.32
CA ILE A 108 6.86 8.43 -4.25
C ILE A 108 6.07 8.54 -2.95
N TYR A 109 4.74 8.39 -3.05
CA TYR A 109 3.85 8.42 -1.90
C TYR A 109 2.96 7.19 -1.93
N TYR A 110 2.74 6.54 -0.78
CA TYR A 110 1.84 5.41 -0.73
C TYR A 110 1.17 5.25 0.64
N VAL A 111 0.00 4.64 0.63
CA VAL A 111 -0.71 4.30 1.87
C VAL A 111 -0.10 3.04 2.47
N ALA A 112 0.08 3.00 3.79
CA ALA A 112 0.54 1.82 4.50
C ALA A 112 -0.28 1.58 5.78
N GLY A 113 -0.42 0.31 6.15
CA GLY A 113 -1.06 -0.09 7.40
C GLY A 113 -0.08 -0.22 8.57
N PHE A 114 1.22 -0.14 8.30
CA PHE A 114 2.30 -0.28 9.29
C PHE A 114 3.60 0.29 8.72
N SER A 115 4.43 0.85 9.59
CA SER A 115 5.81 1.27 9.28
C SER A 115 6.68 1.07 10.51
N THR A 116 7.95 0.68 10.30
CA THR A 116 8.98 0.68 11.36
C THR A 116 9.57 2.06 11.57
N GLU A 117 9.30 3.00 10.68
CA GLU A 117 9.67 4.41 10.79
C GLU A 117 8.54 5.21 11.45
N GLY A 118 8.89 6.22 12.23
CA GLY A 118 7.95 7.07 12.93
C GLY A 118 7.55 6.52 14.32
N GLU A 119 6.39 6.97 14.82
CA GLU A 119 5.91 6.57 16.15
C GLU A 119 5.28 5.17 16.11
N MET A 120 5.78 4.28 16.96
CA MET A 120 5.24 2.94 17.16
C MET A 120 4.70 2.76 18.58
N THR A 121 3.61 1.99 18.70
CA THR A 121 3.14 1.51 20.02
C THR A 121 4.15 0.56 20.64
N ASP A 122 4.10 0.38 21.95
CA ASP A 122 4.98 -0.59 22.63
C ASP A 122 4.77 -2.03 22.14
N LYS A 123 3.54 -2.36 21.73
CA LYS A 123 3.22 -3.67 21.14
C LYS A 123 3.90 -3.84 19.78
N ALA A 124 3.89 -2.80 18.95
CA ALA A 124 4.59 -2.79 17.66
C ALA A 124 6.11 -2.90 17.82
N LYS A 125 6.70 -2.16 18.77
CA LYS A 125 8.15 -2.24 19.08
C LYS A 125 8.56 -3.67 19.47
N LYS A 126 7.84 -4.29 20.40
CA LYS A 126 8.11 -5.68 20.82
C LYS A 126 7.99 -6.68 19.65
N PHE A 127 7.00 -6.49 18.77
CA PHE A 127 6.88 -7.31 17.56
C PHE A 127 8.10 -7.16 16.65
N VAL A 128 8.53 -5.92 16.38
CA VAL A 128 9.70 -5.64 15.52
C VAL A 128 10.97 -6.27 16.12
N GLU A 129 11.20 -6.09 17.42
CA GLU A 129 12.35 -6.69 18.12
C GLU A 129 12.34 -8.22 18.03
N ALA A 130 11.20 -8.86 18.29
CA ALA A 130 11.05 -10.31 18.23
C ALA A 130 11.23 -10.83 16.79
N TYR A 131 10.70 -10.11 15.80
CA TYR A 131 10.84 -10.45 14.38
C TYR A 131 12.30 -10.40 13.93
N LYS A 132 12.99 -9.28 14.26
CA LYS A 132 14.43 -9.12 13.99
C LYS A 132 15.28 -10.20 14.64
N ALA A 133 15.02 -10.51 15.90
CA ALA A 133 15.75 -11.54 16.62
C ALA A 133 15.59 -12.93 16.00
N LYS A 134 14.43 -13.20 15.39
CA LYS A 134 14.12 -14.49 14.79
C LYS A 134 14.57 -14.62 13.35
N TYR A 135 14.41 -13.59 12.54
CA TYR A 135 14.59 -13.64 11.08
C TYR A 135 15.80 -12.84 10.58
N ASN A 136 16.44 -12.05 11.45
CA ASN A 136 17.56 -11.16 11.13
C ASN A 136 17.23 -10.15 10.01
N GLU A 137 15.98 -9.70 9.96
CA GLU A 137 15.48 -8.70 9.01
C GLU A 137 14.36 -7.86 9.63
N GLU A 138 14.06 -6.70 9.05
CA GLU A 138 12.91 -5.87 9.42
C GLU A 138 11.61 -6.54 8.96
N PRO A 139 10.53 -6.50 9.79
CA PRO A 139 9.23 -6.94 9.32
C PRO A 139 8.67 -5.99 8.28
N SER A 140 8.19 -6.53 7.16
CA SER A 140 7.39 -5.76 6.21
C SER A 140 6.00 -5.45 6.79
N MET A 141 5.27 -4.50 6.18
CA MET A 141 3.87 -4.26 6.50
C MET A 141 3.05 -5.56 6.40
N PHE A 142 3.29 -6.37 5.38
CA PHE A 142 2.56 -7.63 5.18
C PHE A 142 2.82 -8.63 6.32
N ALA A 143 4.04 -8.69 6.86
CA ALA A 143 4.35 -9.52 8.02
C ALA A 143 3.58 -9.05 9.27
N ALA A 144 3.51 -7.73 9.50
CA ALA A 144 2.77 -7.16 10.61
C ALA A 144 1.25 -7.39 10.49
N LEU A 145 0.68 -7.23 9.29
CA LEU A 145 -0.74 -7.51 9.03
C LEU A 145 -1.08 -9.00 9.19
N ALA A 146 -0.20 -9.89 8.72
CA ALA A 146 -0.37 -11.34 8.90
C ALA A 146 -0.33 -11.72 10.39
N TYR A 147 0.57 -11.11 11.16
CA TYR A 147 0.65 -11.29 12.61
C TYR A 147 -0.67 -10.88 13.29
N ASP A 148 -1.18 -9.69 13.00
CA ASP A 148 -2.45 -9.23 13.55
C ASP A 148 -3.63 -10.10 13.13
N SER A 149 -3.63 -10.63 11.89
CA SER A 149 -4.68 -11.52 11.39
C SER A 149 -4.78 -12.81 12.22
N VAL A 150 -3.65 -13.36 12.66
CA VAL A 150 -3.63 -14.54 13.56
C VAL A 150 -4.28 -14.18 14.91
N TYR A 151 -3.99 -13.01 15.47
CA TYR A 151 -4.61 -12.56 16.73
C TYR A 151 -6.10 -12.26 16.58
N MET A 152 -6.54 -11.72 15.44
CA MET A 152 -7.96 -11.57 15.14
C MET A 152 -8.70 -12.91 15.17
N VAL A 153 -8.14 -13.93 14.51
CA VAL A 153 -8.70 -15.29 14.51
C VAL A 153 -8.67 -15.89 15.92
N ALA A 154 -7.57 -15.74 16.66
CA ALA A 154 -7.43 -16.23 18.02
C ALA A 154 -8.47 -15.59 18.97
N GLU A 155 -8.69 -14.29 18.87
CA GLU A 155 -9.69 -13.59 19.66
C GLU A 155 -11.11 -14.07 19.32
N ALA A 156 -11.44 -14.13 18.04
CA ALA A 156 -12.75 -14.56 17.56
C ALA A 156 -13.04 -16.04 17.83
N SER A 157 -12.00 -16.87 17.99
CA SER A 157 -12.17 -18.29 18.31
C SER A 157 -12.58 -18.57 19.75
N LYS A 158 -12.46 -17.57 20.64
CA LYS A 158 -12.86 -17.72 22.05
C LYS A 158 -14.34 -18.03 22.15
N GLY A 159 -14.67 -19.22 22.62
CA GLY A 159 -16.05 -19.71 22.77
C GLY A 159 -16.72 -20.18 21.48
N ALA A 160 -16.11 -20.00 20.31
CA ALA A 160 -16.65 -20.53 19.06
C ALA A 160 -16.51 -22.06 18.99
N LYS A 161 -17.60 -22.76 18.64
CA LYS A 161 -17.66 -24.23 18.54
C LYS A 161 -17.51 -24.74 17.12
N ASN A 162 -17.64 -23.86 16.14
CA ASN A 162 -17.58 -24.18 14.72
C ASN A 162 -17.21 -22.95 13.88
N SER A 163 -16.99 -23.14 12.58
CA SER A 163 -16.56 -22.07 11.67
C SER A 163 -17.60 -20.97 11.44
N VAL A 164 -18.89 -21.28 11.61
CA VAL A 164 -19.94 -20.26 11.49
C VAL A 164 -19.91 -19.30 12.67
N GLU A 165 -19.79 -19.82 13.90
CA GLU A 165 -19.64 -19.00 15.09
C GLU A 165 -18.34 -18.18 15.05
N LEU A 166 -17.23 -18.78 14.57
CA LEU A 166 -15.98 -18.06 14.38
C LEU A 166 -16.14 -16.88 13.40
N LYS A 167 -16.79 -17.10 12.25
CA LYS A 167 -17.10 -16.03 11.27
C LYS A 167 -17.94 -14.93 11.91
N ASP A 168 -18.98 -15.31 12.67
CA ASP A 168 -19.88 -14.34 13.32
C ASP A 168 -19.15 -13.53 14.41
N ASN A 169 -18.20 -14.14 15.12
CA ASN A 169 -17.35 -13.46 16.09
C ASN A 169 -16.35 -12.51 15.39
N LEU A 170 -15.73 -12.94 14.28
CA LEU A 170 -14.84 -12.07 13.47
C LEU A 170 -15.59 -10.82 13.01
N ALA A 171 -16.81 -10.96 12.52
CA ALA A 171 -17.63 -9.82 12.07
C ALA A 171 -18.01 -8.84 13.19
N LYS A 172 -17.87 -9.23 14.46
CA LYS A 172 -18.19 -8.43 15.63
C LYS A 172 -16.95 -7.85 16.34
N LEU A 173 -15.75 -8.13 15.83
CA LEU A 173 -14.52 -7.61 16.45
C LEU A 173 -14.53 -6.09 16.51
N LYS A 174 -14.27 -5.56 17.71
CA LYS A 174 -14.18 -4.13 17.97
C LYS A 174 -12.93 -3.83 18.81
N ASP A 175 -12.29 -2.73 18.48
CA ASP A 175 -11.20 -2.13 19.23
C ASP A 175 -10.09 -3.13 19.60
N LEU A 176 -9.82 -4.08 18.69
CA LEU A 176 -8.71 -5.02 18.85
C LEU A 176 -7.39 -4.29 18.67
N GLU A 177 -6.58 -4.27 19.73
CA GLU A 177 -5.24 -3.70 19.68
C GLU A 177 -4.26 -4.65 19.01
N GLY A 178 -3.86 -4.33 17.79
CA GLY A 178 -2.83 -5.01 17.01
C GLY A 178 -1.47 -4.32 17.05
N VAL A 179 -0.48 -4.91 16.37
CA VAL A 179 0.82 -4.27 16.13
C VAL A 179 0.72 -3.21 15.03
N THR A 180 -0.30 -3.30 14.19
CA THR A 180 -0.59 -2.33 13.13
C THR A 180 -1.61 -1.26 13.55
N GLY A 181 -1.89 -1.15 14.84
CA GLY A 181 -2.87 -0.22 15.42
C GLY A 181 -4.16 -0.90 15.90
N THR A 182 -5.09 -0.11 16.41
CA THR A 182 -6.41 -0.58 16.84
C THR A 182 -7.33 -0.77 15.63
N MET A 183 -8.03 -1.88 15.57
CA MET A 183 -8.90 -2.23 14.46
C MET A 183 -10.26 -2.74 14.93
N SER A 184 -11.29 -2.43 14.14
CA SER A 184 -12.65 -2.95 14.27
C SER A 184 -13.10 -3.47 12.91
N ILE A 185 -14.07 -4.38 12.87
CA ILE A 185 -14.67 -4.85 11.61
C ILE A 185 -16.02 -4.15 11.42
N ASP A 186 -16.23 -3.57 10.24
CA ASP A 186 -17.48 -2.91 9.88
C ASP A 186 -18.56 -3.91 9.40
N LYS A 187 -19.75 -3.39 9.11
CA LYS A 187 -20.89 -4.19 8.61
C LYS A 187 -20.65 -4.85 7.25
N ASP A 188 -19.71 -4.35 6.48
CA ASP A 188 -19.35 -4.84 5.15
C ASP A 188 -18.10 -5.76 5.23
N HIS A 189 -17.70 -6.14 6.46
CA HIS A 189 -16.56 -6.99 6.80
C HIS A 189 -15.20 -6.39 6.48
N ASN A 190 -15.12 -5.06 6.37
CA ASN A 190 -13.84 -4.37 6.17
C ASN A 190 -13.20 -4.00 7.51
N PRO A 191 -11.86 -4.05 7.63
CA PRO A 191 -11.16 -3.53 8.79
C PRO A 191 -11.21 -1.99 8.80
N VAL A 192 -11.68 -1.43 9.88
CA VAL A 192 -11.64 0.01 10.17
C VAL A 192 -10.46 0.28 11.08
N LYS A 193 -9.47 0.98 10.59
CA LYS A 193 -8.23 1.34 11.31
C LYS A 193 -7.61 2.60 10.70
N SER A 194 -6.67 3.22 11.43
CA SER A 194 -5.83 4.29 10.88
C SER A 194 -4.91 3.76 9.78
N ALA A 195 -4.56 4.63 8.85
CA ALA A 195 -3.56 4.38 7.82
C ALA A 195 -2.41 5.40 7.94
N LEU A 196 -1.29 5.09 7.32
CA LEU A 196 -0.13 5.95 7.21
C LEU A 196 0.03 6.38 5.75
N MET A 197 0.43 7.63 5.52
CA MET A 197 0.95 8.08 4.23
C MET A 197 2.46 8.13 4.34
N ILE A 198 3.14 7.32 3.53
CA ILE A 198 4.59 7.24 3.47
C ILE A 198 5.08 8.03 2.27
N GLY A 199 6.06 8.90 2.47
CA GLY A 199 6.80 9.58 1.41
C GLY A 199 8.21 9.05 1.28
N LEU A 200 8.67 8.75 0.06
CA LEU A 200 10.04 8.32 -0.23
C LEU A 200 10.83 9.39 -0.96
N LYS A 201 12.10 9.49 -0.59
CA LYS A 201 13.14 10.24 -1.27
C LYS A 201 14.42 9.42 -1.33
N ASP A 202 14.99 9.28 -2.52
CA ASP A 202 16.20 8.49 -2.76
C ASP A 202 16.10 7.06 -2.15
N GLY A 203 14.91 6.45 -2.28
CA GLY A 203 14.63 5.12 -1.78
C GLY A 203 14.48 4.99 -0.25
N LYS A 204 14.54 6.11 0.49
CA LYS A 204 14.39 6.14 1.95
C LYS A 204 13.08 6.79 2.35
N VAL A 205 12.54 6.38 3.47
CA VAL A 205 11.38 7.05 4.07
C VAL A 205 11.80 8.46 4.50
N GLU A 206 11.18 9.48 3.91
CA GLU A 206 11.36 10.90 4.24
C GLU A 206 10.25 11.40 5.17
N SER A 207 9.03 10.87 4.99
CA SER A 207 7.87 11.29 5.82
C SER A 207 6.95 10.11 6.12
N VAL A 208 6.36 10.15 7.32
CA VAL A 208 5.30 9.26 7.78
C VAL A 208 4.21 10.11 8.40
N GLU A 209 3.05 10.15 7.80
CA GLU A 209 1.91 10.93 8.27
C GLU A 209 0.71 10.02 8.56
N SER A 210 0.07 10.19 9.71
CA SER A 210 -1.15 9.46 10.03
C SER A 210 -2.34 10.04 9.25
N VAL A 211 -3.06 9.17 8.58
CA VAL A 211 -4.30 9.48 7.86
C VAL A 211 -5.47 8.89 8.65
N LYS A 212 -6.43 9.74 8.98
CA LYS A 212 -7.66 9.36 9.69
C LYS A 212 -8.82 9.13 8.73
#